data_6a24e1284b5fc8d59fc1ea1b21e22a86
#
_entry.id   6a24e1284b5fc8d59fc1ea1b21e22a86
#
_cell.length_a   1.000
_cell.length_b   1.000
_cell.length_c   1.000
_cell.angle_alpha   90.00
_cell.angle_beta   90.00
_cell.angle_gamma   90.00
#
_symmetry.space_group_name_H-M   'P 1'
#
loop_
_entity.id
_entity.type
_entity.pdbx_description
1 polymer ?
#
loop_
_entity_poly.entity_id
_entity_poly.type
_entity_poly.pdbx_seq_one_letter_code
_entity_poly.pdbx_strand_id
1 'polypeptide(L)'
;MTAEEFDRLVQAAYARIPSRFRRRLRNIAVIVEPEPSPEQLARLAPGGTLLGLYQGRPLTQRSVFQSFAMPDRITIFQGPHERLARSPAHLRQMVEDTVWHEVAHYFGMNEEEVRAAAERRRRILNARPRTPRTDK
;
A
#
# COMPACT_ATOMS: atom_id res chain seq x y z
N MET A 1 -12.99 11.96 -7.57
CA MET A 1 -12.63 12.31 -6.18
C MET A 1 -11.45 13.27 -6.21
N THR A 2 -11.41 14.18 -5.27
CA THR A 2 -10.31 15.15 -5.23
C THR A 2 -9.03 14.50 -4.68
N ALA A 3 -7.92 15.19 -4.89
CA ALA A 3 -6.64 14.70 -4.34
C ALA A 3 -6.72 14.59 -2.81
N GLU A 4 -7.38 15.55 -2.17
CA GLU A 4 -7.53 15.52 -0.71
C GLU A 4 -8.39 14.36 -0.24
N GLU A 5 -9.47 14.06 -0.97
CA GLU A 5 -10.31 12.92 -0.64
C GLU A 5 -9.55 11.61 -0.79
N PHE A 6 -8.79 11.49 -1.86
CA PHE A 6 -7.98 10.29 -2.09
C PHE A 6 -6.90 10.16 -1.02
N ASP A 7 -6.26 11.27 -0.65
CA ASP A 7 -5.24 11.24 0.40
C ASP A 7 -5.83 10.76 1.72
N ARG A 8 -7.03 11.22 2.08
CA ARG A 8 -7.68 10.74 3.30
C ARG A 8 -7.94 9.25 3.25
N LEU A 9 -8.30 8.75 2.07
CA LEU A 9 -8.52 7.32 1.88
C LEU A 9 -7.22 6.53 2.10
N VAL A 10 -6.12 7.04 1.57
CA VAL A 10 -4.80 6.43 1.73
C VAL A 10 -4.35 6.45 3.19
N GLN A 11 -4.52 7.59 3.86
CA GLN A 11 -4.13 7.70 5.27
C GLN A 11 -4.98 6.80 6.16
N ALA A 12 -6.25 6.65 5.84
CA ALA A 12 -7.12 5.73 6.58
C ALA A 12 -6.66 4.28 6.38
N ALA A 13 -6.27 3.92 5.16
CA ALA A 13 -5.75 2.58 4.90
C ALA A 13 -4.46 2.32 5.67
N TYR A 14 -3.57 3.31 5.70
CA TYR A 14 -2.32 3.21 6.44
C TYR A 14 -2.60 3.02 7.94
N ALA A 15 -3.57 3.75 8.47
CA ALA A 15 -3.92 3.67 9.89
C ALA A 15 -4.50 2.31 10.28
N ARG A 16 -4.99 1.54 9.32
CA ARG A 16 -5.53 0.19 9.58
C ARG A 16 -4.46 -0.89 9.65
N ILE A 17 -3.23 -0.56 9.31
CA ILE A 17 -2.13 -1.50 9.50
C ILE A 17 -2.00 -1.76 11.00
N PRO A 18 -1.92 -3.02 11.42
CA PRO A 18 -1.83 -3.32 12.85
C PRO A 18 -0.69 -2.57 13.52
N SER A 19 -0.92 -2.10 14.73
CA SER A 19 0.04 -1.25 15.44
C SER A 19 1.40 -1.92 15.61
N ARG A 20 1.43 -3.26 15.71
CA ARG A 20 2.70 -3.98 15.84
C ARG A 20 3.59 -3.77 14.62
N PHE A 21 3.00 -3.58 13.44
CA PHE A 21 3.75 -3.27 12.23
C PHE A 21 4.01 -1.78 12.12
N ARG A 22 3.00 -0.94 12.40
CA ARG A 22 3.14 0.50 12.30
C ARG A 22 4.25 1.04 13.19
N ARG A 23 4.44 0.45 14.35
CA ARG A 23 5.52 0.89 15.25
C ARG A 23 6.89 0.69 14.64
N ARG A 24 7.01 -0.18 13.65
CA ARG A 24 8.28 -0.42 12.96
C ARG A 24 8.45 0.43 11.71
N LEU A 25 7.40 1.15 11.31
CA LEU A 25 7.45 2.01 10.14
C LEU A 25 7.97 3.38 10.56
N ARG A 26 9.29 3.49 10.61
CA ARG A 26 9.94 4.71 11.05
C ARG A 26 10.49 5.46 9.86
N ASN A 27 10.38 6.78 9.92
CA ASN A 27 10.96 7.66 8.93
C ASN A 27 10.48 7.30 7.52
N ILE A 28 9.17 7.12 7.39
CA ILE A 28 8.57 6.79 6.11
C ILE A 28 7.48 7.81 5.81
N ALA A 29 7.46 8.28 4.56
CA ALA A 29 6.45 9.20 4.08
C ALA A 29 5.48 8.44 3.18
N VAL A 30 4.17 8.64 3.39
CA VAL A 30 3.13 8.06 2.54
C VAL A 30 2.47 9.21 1.81
N ILE A 31 2.66 9.26 0.50
CA ILE A 31 2.19 10.38 -0.32
C ILE A 31 1.32 9.89 -1.47
N VAL A 32 0.53 10.82 -2.00
CA VAL A 32 -0.35 10.57 -3.14
C VAL A 32 0.15 11.39 -4.33
N GLU A 33 0.17 10.76 -5.49
CA GLU A 33 0.44 11.46 -6.74
C GLU A 33 -0.63 11.09 -7.76
N PRO A 34 -0.92 12.00 -8.71
CA PRO A 34 -1.99 11.71 -9.67
C PRO A 34 -1.65 10.59 -10.63
N GLU A 35 -0.43 10.56 -11.16
CA GLU A 35 -0.01 9.56 -12.15
C GLU A 35 1.46 9.23 -11.95
N PRO A 36 1.86 8.00 -12.27
CA PRO A 36 3.29 7.68 -12.28
C PRO A 36 4.01 8.47 -13.37
N SER A 37 5.27 8.81 -13.11
CA SER A 37 6.10 9.45 -14.11
C SER A 37 6.53 8.43 -15.18
N PRO A 38 6.98 8.91 -16.36
CA PRO A 38 7.53 7.98 -17.36
C PRO A 38 8.68 7.14 -16.83
N GLU A 39 9.51 7.74 -15.97
CA GLU A 39 10.63 7.01 -15.38
C GLU A 39 10.17 5.90 -14.46
N GLN A 40 9.12 6.16 -13.69
CA GLN A 40 8.54 5.15 -12.82
C GLN A 40 7.90 4.03 -13.63
N LEU A 41 7.18 4.39 -14.70
CA LEU A 41 6.54 3.41 -15.58
C LEU A 41 7.55 2.55 -16.33
N ALA A 42 8.73 3.09 -16.61
CA ALA A 42 9.75 2.36 -17.36
C ALA A 42 10.23 1.10 -16.63
N ARG A 43 9.98 1.00 -15.34
CA ARG A 43 10.38 -0.17 -14.55
C ARG A 43 9.38 -1.32 -14.66
N LEU A 44 8.24 -1.09 -15.30
CA LEU A 44 7.22 -2.11 -15.45
C LEU A 44 7.36 -2.82 -16.79
N ALA A 45 6.82 -4.03 -16.85
CA ALA A 45 6.64 -4.70 -18.11
C ALA A 45 5.69 -3.86 -19.00
N PRO A 46 5.87 -3.90 -20.32
CA PRO A 46 4.97 -3.15 -21.19
C PRO A 46 3.50 -3.48 -20.91
N GLY A 47 2.68 -2.46 -20.84
CA GLY A 47 1.26 -2.60 -20.57
C GLY A 47 0.90 -2.75 -19.11
N GLY A 48 1.87 -2.74 -18.21
CA GLY A 48 1.59 -2.83 -16.78
C GLY A 48 1.01 -1.55 -16.21
N THR A 49 0.33 -1.67 -15.08
CA THR A 49 -0.23 -0.55 -14.35
C THR A 49 0.46 -0.44 -13.02
N LEU A 50 0.92 0.76 -12.68
CA LEU A 50 1.58 1.02 -11.41
C LEU A 50 0.60 1.67 -10.46
N LEU A 51 0.22 0.96 -9.41
CA LEU A 51 -0.72 1.47 -8.41
C LEU A 51 0.00 2.14 -7.25
N GLY A 52 1.19 1.65 -6.90
CA GLY A 52 1.97 2.20 -5.81
C GLY A 52 3.44 1.90 -5.99
N LEU A 53 4.27 2.57 -5.21
CA LEU A 53 5.71 2.41 -5.34
C LEU A 53 6.38 2.70 -4.00
N TYR A 54 7.18 1.76 -3.52
CA TYR A 54 8.04 1.98 -2.38
C TYR A 54 9.42 2.39 -2.89
N GLN A 55 9.93 3.48 -2.34
CA GLN A 55 11.28 3.97 -2.67
C GLN A 55 12.05 4.15 -1.38
N GLY A 56 13.20 3.50 -1.30
CA GLY A 56 14.02 3.56 -0.12
C GLY A 56 14.81 2.29 0.02
N ARG A 57 15.25 2.00 1.23
CA ARG A 57 15.95 0.76 1.53
C ARG A 57 15.10 -0.09 2.45
N PRO A 58 14.79 -1.31 2.04
CA PRO A 58 14.04 -2.22 2.91
C PRO A 58 14.73 -2.38 4.26
N LEU A 59 13.93 -2.61 5.29
CA LEU A 59 14.41 -2.70 6.66
C LEU A 59 15.54 -3.72 6.81
N THR A 60 15.47 -4.83 6.08
CA THR A 60 16.47 -5.89 6.14
C THR A 60 17.82 -5.49 5.56
N GLN A 61 17.89 -4.40 4.81
CA GLN A 61 19.11 -3.94 4.15
C GLN A 61 19.72 -2.72 4.82
N ARG A 62 19.17 -2.27 5.93
CA ARG A 62 19.65 -1.06 6.58
C ARG A 62 20.86 -1.34 7.45
N SER A 63 21.78 -0.39 7.45
CA SER A 63 22.87 -0.35 8.41
C SER A 63 22.63 0.78 9.39
N VAL A 64 23.43 0.82 10.45
CA VAL A 64 23.34 1.88 11.46
C VAL A 64 23.53 3.26 10.82
N PHE A 65 24.44 3.37 9.89
CA PHE A 65 24.75 4.66 9.27
C PHE A 65 23.64 5.17 8.36
N GLN A 66 22.79 4.30 7.88
CA GLN A 66 21.72 4.69 6.96
C GLN A 66 20.50 5.24 7.66
N SER A 67 20.45 5.18 8.99
CA SER A 67 19.34 5.75 9.72
C SER A 67 19.26 7.28 9.60
N PHE A 68 20.32 7.91 9.10
CA PHE A 68 20.33 9.36 8.85
C PHE A 68 20.00 9.72 7.41
N ALA A 69 19.71 8.74 6.58
CA ALA A 69 19.36 8.98 5.18
C ALA A 69 17.99 9.63 5.05
N MET A 70 17.67 10.05 3.83
CA MET A 70 16.34 10.57 3.51
C MET A 70 15.27 9.56 3.89
N PRO A 71 14.06 10.04 4.26
CA PRO A 71 12.99 9.11 4.60
C PRO A 71 12.64 8.22 3.42
N ASP A 72 12.27 7.00 3.71
CA ASP A 72 11.66 6.12 2.73
C ASP A 72 10.32 6.69 2.32
N ARG A 73 9.87 6.32 1.13
CA ARG A 73 8.65 6.89 0.59
C ARG A 73 7.80 5.80 -0.04
N ILE A 74 6.52 5.84 0.31
CA ILE A 74 5.50 5.06 -0.37
C ILE A 74 4.62 6.03 -1.13
N THR A 75 4.52 5.85 -2.44
CA THR A 75 3.67 6.68 -3.28
C THR A 75 2.49 5.86 -3.75
N ILE A 76 1.29 6.42 -3.62
CA ILE A 76 0.05 5.78 -4.08
C ILE A 76 -0.51 6.64 -5.21
N PHE A 77 -0.75 6.03 -6.35
CA PHE A 77 -1.14 6.77 -7.55
C PHE A 77 -2.65 6.78 -7.71
N GLN A 78 -3.22 7.97 -7.68
CA GLN A 78 -4.67 8.15 -7.69
C GLN A 78 -5.31 7.73 -9.01
N GLY A 79 -4.78 8.21 -10.14
CA GLY A 79 -5.37 7.97 -11.45
C GLY A 79 -5.53 6.48 -11.77
N PRO A 80 -4.48 5.69 -11.62
CA PRO A 80 -4.60 4.25 -11.87
C PRO A 80 -5.65 3.56 -11.02
N HIS A 81 -5.75 3.94 -9.73
CA HIS A 81 -6.76 3.37 -8.87
C HIS A 81 -8.16 3.69 -9.35
N GLU A 82 -8.39 4.95 -9.71
CA GLU A 82 -9.71 5.39 -10.14
C GLU A 82 -10.13 4.74 -11.46
N ARG A 83 -9.17 4.54 -12.36
CA ARG A 83 -9.48 3.93 -13.64
C ARG A 83 -9.86 2.46 -13.53
N LEU A 84 -9.31 1.77 -12.56
CA LEU A 84 -9.54 0.33 -12.39
C LEU A 84 -10.67 0.02 -11.42
N ALA A 85 -11.02 0.95 -10.55
CA ALA A 85 -12.04 0.70 -9.55
C ALA A 85 -13.42 0.61 -10.19
N ARG A 86 -14.21 -0.36 -9.75
CA ARG A 86 -15.56 -0.60 -10.27
C ARG A 86 -16.65 0.00 -9.39
N SER A 87 -16.27 0.43 -8.20
CA SER A 87 -17.21 1.03 -7.26
C SER A 87 -16.41 1.74 -6.17
N PRO A 88 -17.04 2.62 -5.37
CA PRO A 88 -16.33 3.23 -4.24
C PRO A 88 -15.80 2.20 -3.24
N ALA A 89 -16.55 1.13 -2.99
CA ALA A 89 -16.09 0.08 -2.08
C ALA A 89 -14.88 -0.64 -2.67
N HIS A 90 -14.89 -0.90 -3.97
CA HIS A 90 -13.76 -1.53 -4.64
C HIS A 90 -12.54 -0.63 -4.61
N LEU A 91 -12.73 0.68 -4.78
CA LEU A 91 -11.64 1.63 -4.69
C LEU A 91 -10.96 1.57 -3.33
N ARG A 92 -11.75 1.57 -2.25
CA ARG A 92 -11.18 1.48 -0.90
C ARG A 92 -10.39 0.20 -0.72
N GLN A 93 -10.92 -0.91 -1.21
CA GLN A 93 -10.23 -2.19 -1.11
C GLN A 93 -8.91 -2.19 -1.88
N MET A 94 -8.93 -1.62 -3.10
CA MET A 94 -7.73 -1.52 -3.90
C MET A 94 -6.64 -0.68 -3.21
N VAL A 95 -7.04 0.45 -2.63
CA VAL A 95 -6.09 1.31 -1.93
C VAL A 95 -5.49 0.58 -0.73
N GLU A 96 -6.32 -0.11 0.04
CA GLU A 96 -5.84 -0.90 1.16
C GLU A 96 -4.83 -1.96 0.72
N ASP A 97 -5.16 -2.67 -0.34
CA ASP A 97 -4.27 -3.70 -0.87
C ASP A 97 -2.94 -3.11 -1.33
N THR A 98 -3.00 -1.95 -1.99
CA THR A 98 -1.78 -1.28 -2.47
C THR A 98 -0.90 -0.82 -1.30
N VAL A 99 -1.51 -0.21 -0.29
CA VAL A 99 -0.75 0.24 0.88
C VAL A 99 -0.06 -0.94 1.56
N TRP A 100 -0.78 -2.05 1.76
CA TRP A 100 -0.18 -3.26 2.34
C TRP A 100 0.96 -3.79 1.48
N HIS A 101 0.77 -3.78 0.17
CA HIS A 101 1.78 -4.26 -0.77
C HIS A 101 3.09 -3.48 -0.62
N GLU A 102 3.00 -2.16 -0.56
CA GLU A 102 4.20 -1.32 -0.46
C GLU A 102 4.82 -1.39 0.93
N VAL A 103 4.02 -1.49 1.97
CA VAL A 103 4.53 -1.70 3.32
C VAL A 103 5.29 -3.03 3.42
N ALA A 104 4.79 -4.06 2.75
CA ALA A 104 5.48 -5.35 2.73
C ALA A 104 6.87 -5.22 2.10
N HIS A 105 7.00 -4.39 1.05
CA HIS A 105 8.32 -4.13 0.47
C HIS A 105 9.26 -3.44 1.47
N TYR A 106 8.73 -2.54 2.27
CA TYR A 106 9.53 -1.91 3.32
C TYR A 106 10.13 -2.97 4.26
N PHE A 107 9.36 -4.03 4.57
CA PHE A 107 9.83 -5.11 5.43
C PHE A 107 10.71 -6.12 4.70
N GLY A 108 11.03 -5.87 3.42
CA GLY A 108 11.97 -6.69 2.67
C GLY A 108 11.37 -7.93 2.02
N MET A 109 10.05 -8.01 1.95
CA MET A 109 9.40 -9.15 1.30
C MET A 109 9.53 -9.05 -0.22
N ASN A 110 9.80 -10.17 -0.89
CA ASN A 110 9.81 -10.19 -2.34
C ASN A 110 8.38 -10.30 -2.88
N GLU A 111 8.23 -10.20 -4.21
CA GLU A 111 6.89 -10.19 -4.82
C GLU A 111 6.09 -11.43 -4.53
N GLU A 112 6.74 -12.57 -4.51
CA GLU A 112 6.06 -13.83 -4.22
C GLU A 112 5.55 -13.86 -2.78
N GLU A 113 6.39 -13.42 -1.84
CA GLU A 113 6.01 -13.34 -0.44
C GLU A 113 4.87 -12.35 -0.22
N VAL A 114 4.92 -11.21 -0.91
CA VAL A 114 3.88 -10.20 -0.82
C VAL A 114 2.56 -10.76 -1.31
N ARG A 115 2.56 -11.46 -2.46
CA ARG A 115 1.34 -12.08 -2.97
C ARG A 115 0.78 -13.12 -2.04
N ALA A 116 1.64 -13.95 -1.48
CA ALA A 116 1.20 -14.99 -0.55
C ALA A 116 0.58 -14.37 0.71
N ALA A 117 1.20 -13.30 1.22
CA ALA A 117 0.68 -12.61 2.40
C ALA A 117 -0.67 -11.94 2.11
N ALA A 118 -0.80 -11.32 0.95
CA ALA A 118 -2.04 -10.68 0.53
C ALA A 118 -3.16 -11.70 0.41
N GLU A 119 -2.86 -12.86 -0.14
CA GLU A 119 -3.84 -13.92 -0.31
C GLU A 119 -4.28 -14.48 1.04
N ARG A 120 -3.34 -14.68 1.97
CA ARG A 120 -3.68 -15.11 3.32
C ARG A 120 -4.58 -14.10 4.02
N ARG A 121 -4.25 -12.81 3.90
CA ARG A 121 -5.04 -11.74 4.49
C ARG A 121 -6.45 -11.75 3.92
N ARG A 122 -6.59 -11.91 2.63
CA ARG A 122 -7.89 -11.95 1.98
C ARG A 122 -8.71 -13.15 2.43
N ARG A 123 -8.07 -14.31 2.56
CA ARG A 123 -8.76 -15.51 3.06
C ARG A 123 -9.24 -15.34 4.48
N ILE A 124 -8.42 -14.74 5.33
CA ILE A 124 -8.80 -14.49 6.71
C ILE A 124 -10.01 -13.56 6.78
N LEU A 125 -10.00 -12.50 5.99
CA LEU A 125 -11.11 -11.56 5.96
C LEU A 125 -12.39 -12.21 5.44
N ASN A 126 -12.28 -13.06 4.43
CA ASN A 126 -13.44 -13.73 3.85
C ASN A 126 -13.98 -14.83 4.76
N ALA A 127 -13.12 -15.47 5.54
CA ALA A 127 -13.52 -16.54 6.43
C ALA A 127 -14.09 -16.04 7.75
N ARG A 128 -13.90 -14.74 8.05
CA ARG A 128 -14.41 -14.19 9.30
C ARG A 128 -15.92 -14.30 9.33
N PRO A 129 -16.50 -14.85 10.38
CA PRO A 129 -17.96 -14.94 10.48
C PRO A 129 -18.53 -13.55 10.37
N ARG A 130 -19.60 -13.43 9.63
CA ARG A 130 -20.31 -12.15 9.59
C ARG A 130 -20.87 -11.86 10.96
N THR A 131 -20.68 -10.65 11.40
CA THR A 131 -21.28 -10.23 12.65
C THR A 131 -22.76 -10.46 12.58
N PRO A 132 -23.35 -11.17 13.53
CA PRO A 132 -24.80 -11.30 13.54
C PRO A 132 -25.40 -9.92 13.57
N ARG A 133 -26.32 -9.77 12.70
CA ARG A 133 -26.99 -8.49 12.74
C ARG A 133 -27.79 -8.44 13.95
N THR A 134 -27.49 -8.00 14.64
CA THR A 134 -28.08 -8.17 15.79
C THR A 134 -29.22 -7.48 16.00
N ASP A 135 -28.77 -8.22 15.40
CA ASP A 135 -28.95 -8.16 15.34
C ASP A 135 -29.65 -8.19 15.57
N LYS A 136 -29.96 -8.08 15.83
CA LYS A 136 -30.20 -8.08 15.94
C LYS A 136 -30.35 -7.73 16.20
#